data_2faa5d272e9d5a00b493a5c63e9fc1a8
#
_entry.id   2faa5d272e9d5a00b493a5c63e9fc1a8
#
_cell.length_a   1.000
_cell.length_b   1.000
_cell.length_c   1.000
_cell.angle_alpha   90.00
_cell.angle_beta   90.00
_cell.angle_gamma   90.00
#
_symmetry.space_group_name_H-M   'P 1'
#
loop_
_entity.id
_entity.type
_entity.pdbx_description
1 polymer ?
#
loop_
_entity_poly.entity_id
_entity_poly.type
_entity_poly.pdbx_seq_one_letter_code
_entity_poly.pdbx_strand_id
1 'polypeptide(L)'
;MIKVIDNFLEDHVFTGIQTHVMGDCFPWYFNDFKSDGYGTNNYQFTHTIVKNDMILSSYFPVIYDAFFAKLGVKKVLRVKLNLTTRTENLFNHGFHVDTLIKSKTAVFYVNTNNGKTVFKNGEEVNSVANRVVIFDTDLEHAATSHTDEKTRVVVNFNYEWKSKGYTQKSNRREF
;
A
#
# COMPACT_ATOMS: atom_id res chain seq x y z
N MET A 1 -11.18 9.17 -6.71
CA MET A 1 -11.39 8.04 -7.67
C MET A 1 -10.59 6.84 -7.18
N ILE A 2 -11.22 5.66 -7.06
CA ILE A 2 -10.57 4.40 -6.66
C ILE A 2 -10.23 3.62 -7.93
N LYS A 3 -8.98 3.18 -8.07
CA LYS A 3 -8.51 2.39 -9.22
C LYS A 3 -7.92 1.08 -8.70
N VAL A 4 -8.43 -0.06 -9.20
CA VAL A 4 -7.93 -1.41 -8.88
C VAL A 4 -7.23 -1.97 -10.12
N ILE A 5 -6.06 -2.59 -9.92
CA ILE A 5 -5.28 -3.22 -10.97
C ILE A 5 -4.83 -4.59 -10.46
N ASP A 6 -5.23 -5.64 -11.16
CA ASP A 6 -4.78 -7.01 -10.92
C ASP A 6 -3.49 -7.30 -11.70
N ASN A 7 -2.73 -8.30 -11.26
CA ASN A 7 -1.45 -8.70 -11.85
C ASN A 7 -0.54 -7.48 -12.09
N PHE A 8 -0.40 -6.67 -11.04
CA PHE A 8 0.27 -5.38 -11.13
C PHE A 8 1.76 -5.50 -11.46
N LEU A 9 2.44 -6.47 -10.86
CA LEU A 9 3.83 -6.80 -11.14
C LEU A 9 3.92 -8.00 -12.10
N GLU A 10 5.03 -8.07 -12.84
CA GLU A 10 5.38 -9.28 -13.58
C GLU A 10 5.52 -10.47 -12.62
N ASP A 11 5.07 -11.66 -13.03
CA ASP A 11 4.96 -12.83 -12.15
C ASP A 11 6.26 -13.17 -11.40
N HIS A 12 7.40 -13.11 -12.08
CA HIS A 12 8.69 -13.41 -11.47
C HIS A 12 9.10 -12.35 -10.42
N VAL A 13 8.79 -11.06 -10.66
CA VAL A 13 9.04 -9.96 -9.72
C VAL A 13 8.12 -10.11 -8.50
N PHE A 14 6.84 -10.36 -8.75
CA PHE A 14 5.86 -10.61 -7.69
C PHE A 14 6.25 -11.78 -6.81
N THR A 15 6.57 -12.93 -7.41
CA THR A 15 6.97 -14.15 -6.68
C THR A 15 8.21 -13.90 -5.83
N GLY A 16 9.21 -13.19 -6.38
CA GLY A 16 10.42 -12.84 -5.64
C GLY A 16 10.11 -11.98 -4.41
N ILE A 17 9.30 -10.92 -4.55
CA ILE A 17 8.89 -10.06 -3.44
C ILE A 17 8.05 -10.83 -2.43
N GLN A 18 7.06 -11.60 -2.87
CA GLN A 18 6.18 -12.37 -1.99
C GLN A 18 6.98 -13.38 -1.15
N THR A 19 7.82 -14.19 -1.80
CA THR A 19 8.65 -15.20 -1.12
C THR A 19 9.56 -14.55 -0.08
N HIS A 20 10.16 -13.41 -0.42
CA HIS A 20 11.08 -12.73 0.48
C HIS A 20 10.35 -12.08 1.66
N VAL A 21 9.27 -11.33 1.39
CA VAL A 21 8.53 -10.58 2.41
C VAL A 21 7.76 -11.52 3.36
N MET A 22 7.30 -12.67 2.87
CA MET A 22 6.60 -13.67 3.68
C MET A 22 7.51 -14.76 4.24
N GLY A 23 8.82 -14.70 3.93
CA GLY A 23 9.82 -15.65 4.41
C GLY A 23 10.32 -15.33 5.83
N ASP A 24 11.03 -16.30 6.41
CA ASP A 24 11.47 -16.28 7.81
C ASP A 24 12.53 -15.21 8.12
N CYS A 25 13.26 -14.72 7.11
CA CYS A 25 14.34 -13.76 7.29
C CYS A 25 13.92 -12.31 7.10
N PHE A 26 12.66 -12.01 6.75
CA PHE A 26 12.21 -10.65 6.60
C PHE A 26 11.95 -10.00 7.96
N PRO A 27 12.57 -8.85 8.28
CA PRO A 27 12.44 -8.25 9.60
C PRO A 27 11.10 -7.55 9.77
N TRP A 28 10.30 -8.02 10.71
CA TRP A 28 9.05 -7.43 11.14
C TRP A 28 9.19 -6.84 12.53
N TYR A 29 8.72 -5.62 12.71
CA TYR A 29 8.76 -4.90 13.98
C TYR A 29 7.37 -4.80 14.58
N PHE A 30 7.22 -5.21 15.83
CA PHE A 30 5.97 -5.11 16.57
C PHE A 30 5.53 -3.66 16.71
N ASN A 31 4.26 -3.39 16.44
CA ASN A 31 3.63 -2.10 16.64
C ASN A 31 2.30 -2.31 17.37
N ASP A 32 2.29 -1.95 18.65
CA ASP A 32 1.15 -2.14 19.56
C ASP A 32 -0.07 -1.27 19.19
N PHE A 33 0.12 -0.31 18.31
CA PHE A 33 -0.92 0.63 17.92
C PHE A 33 -1.19 0.59 16.41
N LYS A 34 -2.43 0.29 16.04
CA LYS A 34 -2.90 0.37 14.67
C LYS A 34 -4.05 1.37 14.61
N SER A 35 -3.80 2.59 14.09
CA SER A 35 -4.76 3.69 13.92
C SER A 35 -6.03 3.59 14.79
N ASP A 36 -6.47 4.60 15.36
CA ASP A 36 -7.66 4.93 16.18
C ASP A 36 -8.68 3.85 16.66
N GLY A 37 -8.38 2.56 16.46
CA GLY A 37 -9.18 1.44 16.93
C GLY A 37 -8.90 1.11 18.39
N TYR A 38 -9.80 1.45 19.28
CA TYR A 38 -9.79 1.00 20.67
C TYR A 38 -10.01 -0.52 20.73
N GLY A 39 -9.04 -1.28 21.19
CA GLY A 39 -9.21 -2.72 21.46
C GLY A 39 -7.88 -3.42 21.69
N THR A 40 -7.88 -4.42 22.58
CA THR A 40 -6.71 -5.21 22.97
C THR A 40 -6.07 -6.02 21.87
N ASN A 41 -6.72 -6.14 20.69
CA ASN A 41 -6.26 -6.91 19.53
C ASN A 41 -5.91 -6.03 18.32
N ASN A 42 -5.67 -4.73 18.51
CA ASN A 42 -5.40 -3.79 17.42
C ASN A 42 -3.89 -3.53 17.20
N TYR A 43 -3.09 -4.58 17.23
CA TYR A 43 -1.67 -4.53 16.93
C TYR A 43 -1.37 -4.96 15.49
N GLN A 44 -0.18 -4.67 15.02
CA GLN A 44 0.35 -5.11 13.73
C GLN A 44 1.86 -5.23 13.79
N PHE A 45 2.44 -5.88 12.80
CA PHE A 45 3.86 -5.82 12.54
C PHE A 45 4.13 -4.91 11.34
N THR A 46 5.19 -4.16 11.38
CA THR A 46 5.51 -3.20 10.33
C THR A 46 6.97 -3.27 9.91
N HIS A 47 7.24 -2.93 8.65
CA HIS A 47 8.57 -2.64 8.16
C HIS A 47 8.53 -1.36 7.33
N THR A 48 9.14 -0.30 7.83
CA THR A 48 9.16 1.00 7.14
C THR A 48 10.35 1.06 6.18
N ILE A 49 10.08 1.27 4.90
CA ILE A 49 11.10 1.42 3.86
C ILE A 49 11.54 2.88 3.73
N VAL A 50 10.55 3.80 3.64
CA VAL A 50 10.79 5.25 3.51
C VAL A 50 9.81 5.99 4.41
N LYS A 51 10.29 7.01 5.08
CA LYS A 51 9.47 7.96 5.85
C LYS A 51 10.18 9.31 5.94
N ASN A 52 9.45 10.42 5.67
CA ASN A 52 9.97 11.80 5.78
C ASN A 52 11.27 11.99 4.99
N ASP A 53 11.27 11.61 3.73
CA ASP A 53 12.42 11.67 2.79
C ASP A 53 13.66 10.82 3.21
N MET A 54 13.54 10.02 4.27
CA MET A 54 14.62 9.12 4.73
C MET A 54 14.38 7.69 4.30
N ILE A 55 15.41 7.07 3.71
CA ILE A 55 15.45 5.63 3.44
C ILE A 55 15.85 4.93 4.75
N LEU A 56 14.98 4.06 5.25
CA LEU A 56 15.12 3.39 6.55
C LEU A 56 15.38 1.89 6.42
N SER A 57 15.43 1.37 5.19
CA SER A 57 15.57 -0.06 4.94
C SER A 57 16.45 -0.34 3.73
N SER A 58 17.30 -1.36 3.83
CA SER A 58 18.10 -1.90 2.72
C SER A 58 17.24 -2.53 1.61
N TYR A 59 15.96 -2.76 1.83
CA TYR A 59 15.02 -3.25 0.82
C TYR A 59 14.50 -2.14 -0.12
N PHE A 60 14.90 -0.89 0.09
CA PHE A 60 14.47 0.24 -0.75
C PHE A 60 14.72 0.02 -2.25
N PRO A 61 15.89 -0.44 -2.73
CA PRO A 61 16.12 -0.63 -4.16
C PRO A 61 15.11 -1.59 -4.80
N VAL A 62 14.82 -2.72 -4.16
CA VAL A 62 13.85 -3.71 -4.66
C VAL A 62 12.45 -3.10 -4.79
N ILE A 63 12.02 -2.33 -3.79
CA ILE A 63 10.72 -1.67 -3.81
C ILE A 63 10.70 -0.54 -4.85
N TYR A 64 11.79 0.21 -4.97
CA TYR A 64 11.92 1.28 -5.96
C TYR A 64 11.78 0.73 -7.39
N ASP A 65 12.56 -0.28 -7.74
CA ASP A 65 12.59 -0.87 -9.08
C ASP A 65 11.25 -1.51 -9.46
N ALA A 66 10.62 -2.21 -8.51
CA ALA A 66 9.36 -2.89 -8.76
C ALA A 66 8.15 -1.95 -8.93
N PHE A 67 8.08 -0.87 -8.17
CA PHE A 67 6.83 -0.11 -8.00
C PHE A 67 6.86 1.31 -8.53
N PHE A 68 7.96 2.07 -8.41
CA PHE A 68 7.91 3.53 -8.58
C PHE A 68 7.57 3.97 -10.00
N ALA A 69 8.12 3.31 -11.01
CA ALA A 69 7.79 3.61 -12.41
C ALA A 69 6.32 3.27 -12.73
N LYS A 70 5.85 2.11 -12.28
CA LYS A 70 4.49 1.62 -12.52
C LYS A 70 3.43 2.49 -11.80
N LEU A 71 3.73 2.99 -10.61
CA LEU A 71 2.86 3.90 -9.86
C LEU A 71 2.95 5.36 -10.34
N GLY A 72 3.96 5.70 -11.15
CA GLY A 72 4.20 7.08 -11.60
C GLY A 72 4.62 7.99 -10.44
N VAL A 73 5.44 7.49 -9.52
CA VAL A 73 5.91 8.24 -8.35
C VAL A 73 6.78 9.40 -8.81
N LYS A 74 6.43 10.62 -8.37
CA LYS A 74 7.25 11.83 -8.48
C LYS A 74 8.08 12.04 -7.22
N LYS A 75 7.42 11.99 -6.08
CA LYS A 75 8.04 12.08 -4.75
C LYS A 75 7.37 11.07 -3.83
N VAL A 76 8.17 10.29 -3.12
CA VAL A 76 7.66 9.37 -2.10
C VAL A 76 7.53 10.11 -0.77
N LEU A 77 6.41 9.92 -0.07
CA LEU A 77 6.18 10.45 1.27
C LEU A 77 6.42 9.36 2.32
N ARG A 78 5.88 8.17 2.05
CA ARG A 78 6.03 6.99 2.92
C ARG A 78 5.90 5.71 2.12
N VAL A 79 6.72 4.73 2.43
CA VAL A 79 6.51 3.33 2.05
C VAL A 79 6.64 2.47 3.29
N LYS A 80 5.59 1.69 3.58
CA LYS A 80 5.54 0.83 4.77
C LYS A 80 4.84 -0.48 4.44
N LEU A 81 5.47 -1.58 4.82
CA LEU A 81 4.83 -2.89 4.83
C LEU A 81 4.10 -3.08 6.16
N ASN A 82 2.92 -3.68 6.09
CA ASN A 82 2.13 -4.03 7.27
C ASN A 82 1.75 -5.51 7.19
N LEU A 83 1.92 -6.21 8.30
CA LEU A 83 1.50 -7.58 8.51
C LEU A 83 0.52 -7.60 9.67
N THR A 84 -0.63 -8.20 9.46
CA THR A 84 -1.60 -8.51 10.52
C THR A 84 -1.79 -10.02 10.63
N THR A 85 -2.03 -10.50 11.84
CA THR A 85 -2.30 -11.90 12.12
C THR A 85 -3.79 -12.20 12.00
N ARG A 86 -4.11 -13.47 11.77
CA ARG A 86 -5.49 -13.97 11.72
C ARG A 86 -6.25 -13.63 13.01
N THR A 87 -7.51 -13.29 12.85
CA THR A 87 -8.46 -13.07 13.95
C THR A 87 -9.60 -14.11 13.89
N GLU A 88 -10.31 -14.29 14.97
CA GLU A 88 -11.45 -15.20 15.03
C GLU A 88 -12.62 -14.67 14.19
N ASN A 89 -12.87 -13.38 14.26
CA ASN A 89 -13.96 -12.71 13.55
C ASN A 89 -13.42 -11.56 12.68
N LEU A 90 -14.13 -11.25 11.59
CA LEU A 90 -13.86 -10.08 10.78
C LEU A 90 -14.29 -8.81 11.53
N PHE A 91 -13.43 -7.81 11.57
CA PHE A 91 -13.77 -6.47 12.07
C PHE A 91 -13.00 -5.39 11.29
N ASN A 92 -13.52 -4.18 11.37
CA ASN A 92 -12.90 -3.01 10.75
C ASN A 92 -11.96 -2.33 11.76
N HIS A 93 -10.73 -2.01 11.33
CA HIS A 93 -9.73 -1.38 12.19
C HIS A 93 -9.90 0.14 12.40
N GLY A 94 -10.96 0.72 11.88
CA GLY A 94 -11.27 2.15 11.97
C GLY A 94 -10.90 2.93 10.71
N PHE A 95 -11.81 3.84 10.32
CA PHE A 95 -11.61 4.73 9.17
C PHE A 95 -10.61 5.83 9.49
N HIS A 96 -9.73 6.11 8.57
CA HIS A 96 -8.72 7.17 8.67
C HIS A 96 -8.32 7.68 7.30
N VAL A 97 -7.58 8.77 7.29
CA VAL A 97 -6.82 9.25 6.13
C VAL A 97 -5.33 9.10 6.41
N ASP A 98 -4.53 8.76 5.41
CA ASP A 98 -3.10 8.52 5.61
C ASP A 98 -2.30 9.81 5.84
N THR A 99 -2.71 10.90 5.19
CA THR A 99 -2.07 12.22 5.30
C THR A 99 -3.00 13.30 4.76
N LEU A 100 -2.85 14.52 5.26
CA LEU A 100 -3.54 15.70 4.76
C LEU A 100 -2.84 16.33 3.53
N ILE A 101 -1.66 15.84 3.16
CA ILE A 101 -0.95 16.28 1.96
C ILE A 101 -1.67 15.71 0.74
N LYS A 102 -2.02 16.57 -0.23
CA LYS A 102 -2.64 16.13 -1.50
C LYS A 102 -1.69 15.20 -2.26
N SER A 103 -2.00 13.91 -2.21
CA SER A 103 -1.15 12.84 -2.72
C SER A 103 -1.99 11.60 -3.08
N LYS A 104 -1.35 10.52 -3.49
CA LYS A 104 -1.98 9.22 -3.72
C LYS A 104 -1.56 8.23 -2.66
N THR A 105 -2.51 7.39 -2.28
CA THR A 105 -2.26 6.13 -1.57
C THR A 105 -2.35 4.98 -2.56
N ALA A 106 -1.39 4.06 -2.50
CA ALA A 106 -1.50 2.76 -3.15
C ALA A 106 -1.33 1.66 -2.10
N VAL A 107 -2.26 0.72 -2.05
CA VAL A 107 -2.18 -0.48 -1.21
C VAL A 107 -1.97 -1.67 -2.13
N PHE A 108 -0.79 -2.29 -2.07
CA PHE A 108 -0.46 -3.50 -2.81
C PHE A 108 -0.61 -4.71 -1.89
N TYR A 109 -1.38 -5.70 -2.34
CA TYR A 109 -1.64 -6.93 -1.58
C TYR A 109 -0.62 -8.01 -1.93
N VAL A 110 0.15 -8.43 -0.94
CA VAL A 110 1.21 -9.45 -1.10
C VAL A 110 0.62 -10.85 -1.14
N ASN A 111 -0.49 -11.09 -0.43
CA ASN A 111 -1.16 -12.40 -0.42
C ASN A 111 -2.67 -12.26 -0.49
N THR A 112 -3.33 -13.30 -0.98
CA THR A 112 -4.79 -13.41 -1.00
C THR A 112 -5.30 -13.82 0.38
N ASN A 113 -6.37 -13.18 0.83
CA ASN A 113 -7.12 -13.52 2.04
C ASN A 113 -8.49 -12.83 2.00
N ASN A 114 -9.39 -13.15 2.94
CA ASN A 114 -10.74 -12.57 3.01
C ASN A 114 -10.79 -11.16 3.65
N GLY A 115 -9.66 -10.61 4.06
CA GLY A 115 -9.55 -9.22 4.48
C GLY A 115 -9.72 -8.25 3.30
N LYS A 116 -10.10 -7.02 3.61
CA LYS A 116 -10.42 -5.99 2.60
C LYS A 116 -9.79 -4.64 2.94
N THR A 117 -9.71 -3.78 1.93
CA THR A 117 -9.68 -2.33 2.13
C THR A 117 -11.09 -1.81 1.88
N VAL A 118 -11.67 -1.13 2.87
CA VAL A 118 -13.04 -0.60 2.82
C VAL A 118 -12.98 0.93 2.84
N PHE A 119 -13.88 1.56 2.10
CA PHE A 119 -13.96 3.01 1.99
C PHE A 119 -15.27 3.50 2.62
N LYS A 120 -15.24 4.70 3.18
CA LYS A 120 -16.41 5.26 3.88
C LYS A 120 -17.61 5.48 2.95
N ASN A 121 -17.38 5.56 1.65
CA ASN A 121 -18.44 5.64 0.63
C ASN A 121 -19.12 4.29 0.32
N GLY A 122 -18.73 3.20 1.00
CA GLY A 122 -19.28 1.86 0.83
C GLY A 122 -18.56 0.98 -0.20
N GLU A 123 -17.59 1.51 -0.93
CA GLU A 123 -16.77 0.70 -1.84
C GLU A 123 -15.81 -0.21 -1.04
N GLU A 124 -15.54 -1.41 -1.56
CA GLU A 124 -14.65 -2.39 -0.94
C GLU A 124 -13.71 -3.01 -1.97
N VAL A 125 -12.48 -3.29 -1.56
CA VAL A 125 -11.49 -3.98 -2.38
C VAL A 125 -10.93 -5.18 -1.63
N ASN A 126 -11.13 -6.38 -2.18
CA ASN A 126 -10.64 -7.64 -1.61
C ASN A 126 -9.12 -7.73 -1.71
N SER A 127 -8.48 -8.31 -0.68
CA SER A 127 -7.08 -8.66 -0.69
C SER A 127 -6.82 -9.84 -1.63
N VAL A 128 -6.32 -9.55 -2.83
CA VAL A 128 -5.92 -10.54 -3.83
C VAL A 128 -4.43 -10.35 -4.11
N ALA A 129 -3.66 -11.42 -4.07
CA ALA A 129 -2.23 -11.40 -4.36
C ALA A 129 -1.93 -10.71 -5.70
N ASN A 130 -0.88 -9.89 -5.75
CA ASN A 130 -0.48 -9.08 -6.91
C ASN A 130 -1.53 -8.06 -7.40
N ARG A 131 -2.47 -7.67 -6.54
CA ARG A 131 -3.42 -6.57 -6.78
C ARG A 131 -2.91 -5.30 -6.13
N VAL A 132 -3.13 -4.15 -6.78
CA VAL A 132 -2.96 -2.83 -6.17
C VAL A 132 -4.27 -2.04 -6.25
N VAL A 133 -4.61 -1.35 -5.18
CA VAL A 133 -5.65 -0.32 -5.19
C VAL A 133 -4.99 1.06 -4.99
N ILE A 134 -5.38 2.02 -5.84
CA ILE A 134 -4.82 3.39 -5.85
C ILE A 134 -5.97 4.38 -5.67
N PHE A 135 -5.83 5.31 -4.74
CA PHE A 135 -6.84 6.31 -4.43
C PHE A 135 -6.21 7.63 -3.93
N ASP A 136 -7.03 8.66 -3.80
CA ASP A 136 -6.60 9.94 -3.22
C ASP A 136 -6.44 9.81 -1.72
N THR A 137 -5.35 10.33 -1.15
CA THR A 137 -4.96 10.13 0.27
C THR A 137 -5.97 10.69 1.28
N ASP A 138 -6.79 11.66 0.85
CA ASP A 138 -7.87 12.27 1.64
C ASP A 138 -9.16 11.43 1.68
N LEU A 139 -9.20 10.31 0.94
CA LEU A 139 -10.34 9.40 0.97
C LEU A 139 -10.28 8.55 2.26
N GLU A 140 -11.29 8.70 3.12
CA GLU A 140 -11.40 7.90 4.34
C GLU A 140 -11.55 6.42 4.01
N HIS A 141 -10.63 5.64 4.53
CA HIS A 141 -10.55 4.19 4.30
C HIS A 141 -10.11 3.45 5.56
N ALA A 142 -10.36 2.16 5.58
CA ALA A 142 -9.91 1.27 6.63
C ALA A 142 -9.48 -0.08 6.07
N ALA A 143 -8.64 -0.80 6.81
CA ALA A 143 -8.43 -2.22 6.59
C ALA A 143 -9.38 -3.02 7.46
N THR A 144 -9.81 -4.19 6.98
CA THR A 144 -10.44 -5.19 7.85
C THR A 144 -9.39 -6.18 8.34
N SER A 145 -9.70 -6.89 9.43
CA SER A 145 -9.01 -8.14 9.79
C SER A 145 -9.30 -9.24 8.74
N HIS A 146 -8.74 -10.41 8.93
CA HIS A 146 -8.96 -11.60 8.10
C HIS A 146 -9.03 -12.84 8.98
N THR A 147 -9.68 -13.93 8.49
CA THR A 147 -9.97 -15.12 9.27
C THR A 147 -9.52 -16.43 8.62
N ASP A 148 -9.14 -16.39 7.35
CA ASP A 148 -8.85 -17.56 6.50
C ASP A 148 -7.36 -17.89 6.36
N GLU A 149 -6.48 -16.89 6.44
CA GLU A 149 -5.05 -17.04 6.29
C GLU A 149 -4.29 -16.75 7.59
N LYS A 150 -3.05 -17.21 7.75
CA LYS A 150 -2.23 -16.93 8.94
C LYS A 150 -1.92 -15.44 9.08
N THR A 151 -1.62 -14.82 7.95
CA THR A 151 -1.23 -13.40 7.89
C THR A 151 -1.87 -12.69 6.69
N ARG A 152 -2.10 -11.40 6.83
CA ARG A 152 -2.39 -10.47 5.75
C ARG A 152 -1.25 -9.48 5.63
N VAL A 153 -0.61 -9.45 4.47
CA VAL A 153 0.54 -8.58 4.20
C VAL A 153 0.22 -7.61 3.06
N VAL A 154 0.48 -6.34 3.30
CA VAL A 154 0.32 -5.27 2.30
C VAL A 154 1.52 -4.35 2.29
N VAL A 155 1.76 -3.71 1.13
CA VAL A 155 2.71 -2.59 1.00
C VAL A 155 1.91 -1.32 0.76
N ASN A 156 2.02 -0.36 1.69
CA ASN A 156 1.38 0.95 1.60
C ASN A 156 2.37 1.98 1.07
N PHE A 157 1.95 2.69 0.02
CA PHE A 157 2.66 3.82 -0.59
C PHE A 157 1.84 5.09 -0.39
N ASN A 158 2.47 6.15 0.12
CA ASN A 158 1.94 7.50 0.03
C ASN A 158 2.90 8.33 -0.80
N TYR A 159 2.43 8.94 -1.89
CA TYR A 159 3.30 9.58 -2.87
C TYR A 159 2.61 10.69 -3.68
N GLU A 160 3.40 11.69 -4.08
CA GLU A 160 3.01 12.60 -5.14
C GLU A 160 3.24 11.91 -6.50
N TRP A 161 2.28 12.05 -7.42
CA TRP A 161 2.36 11.42 -8.74
C TRP A 161 2.83 12.41 -9.81
N LYS A 162 3.41 11.90 -10.87
CA LYS A 162 3.72 12.69 -12.07
C LYS A 162 2.38 13.03 -12.75
N SER A 163 1.98 14.31 -12.76
CA SER A 163 0.90 14.72 -13.63
C SER A 163 1.31 14.42 -15.08
N LYS A 164 0.42 13.82 -15.88
CA LYS A 164 0.65 13.77 -17.34
C LYS A 164 0.76 15.21 -17.80
N GLY A 165 1.97 15.69 -18.11
CA GLY A 165 2.18 17.03 -18.63
C GLY A 165 1.34 17.20 -19.89
N TYR A 166 0.59 18.27 -19.96
CA TYR A 166 0.13 18.81 -21.23
C TYR A 166 1.39 19.10 -22.05
N THR A 167 1.69 18.28 -23.03
CA THR A 167 2.63 18.65 -24.08
C THR A 167 2.02 19.85 -24.80
N GLN A 168 2.42 21.07 -24.42
CA GLN A 168 2.21 22.21 -25.27
C GLN A 168 2.91 21.91 -26.59
N LYS A 169 2.15 21.65 -27.64
CA LYS A 169 2.66 21.71 -28.99
C LYS A 169 3.15 23.14 -29.19
N SER A 170 4.46 23.32 -29.21
CA SER A 170 5.07 24.57 -29.61
C SER A 170 4.66 24.81 -31.05
N ASN A 171 3.70 25.70 -31.28
CA ASN A 171 3.48 26.32 -32.59
C ASN A 171 4.73 27.14 -32.89
N ARG A 172 5.71 26.55 -33.52
CA ARG A 172 6.71 27.32 -34.29
C ARG A 172 5.94 27.93 -35.45
N ARG A 173 5.66 29.22 -35.35
CA ARG A 173 5.37 30.03 -36.52
C ARG A 173 6.71 30.25 -37.21
N GLU A 174 6.87 29.66 -38.37
CA GLU A 174 7.92 30.04 -39.31
C GLU A 174 7.53 31.40 -39.88
N PHE A 175 8.47 32.33 -39.78
CA PHE A 175 8.48 33.56 -40.56
C PHE A 175 9.55 33.42 -41.64
#